data_40b63b4107e331a26ea3a9baddb8f5c5
#
_entry.id   40b63b4107e331a26ea3a9baddb8f5c5
#
_cell.length_a   1.000
_cell.length_b   1.000
_cell.length_c   1.000
_cell.angle_alpha   90.00
_cell.angle_beta   90.00
_cell.angle_gamma   90.00
#
_symmetry.space_group_name_H-M   'P 1'
#
loop_
_entity.id
_entity.type
_entity.pdbx_description
1 polymer ?
#
loop_
_entity_poly.entity_id
_entity_poly.type
_entity_poly.pdbx_seq_one_letter_code
_entity_poly.pdbx_strand_id
1 'polypeptide(L)'
;MLLLQYDFKIEFYNVDTSKKSPDGIPFAEEIPKIIINTQDGIHIDISISNVYSNIHTISSKQAKVVLWNLPLDFTDDIKFGDIVKIYYKKFAHEKNFDFIMAGTLGPPMSTDYPGGDFSVDLDVRLLTKSNFFNRKLAGKEGKNFKGKTVQEAIESVFPSRNILNMDEKDCLKIIDKDIYATTPKEFIDKIKGTYVHNIIADIGTGLRGYECYLIFTNYIKKGENVHYEALEDYGLEFIPQQEITLGTTLKKNLIFWNAKTFFTHKLNVGDKVSFIDGLGKMIKTTIKETSARLSNTGECSLILKLEDDSN
;
A
#
# COMPACT_ATOMS: atom_id res chain seq x y z
N MET A 1 -16.62 -12.90 25.65
CA MET A 1 -15.43 -12.07 25.42
C MET A 1 -14.70 -12.70 24.23
N LEU A 2 -14.71 -12.07 23.08
CA LEU A 2 -13.93 -12.54 21.92
C LEU A 2 -12.47 -12.14 22.18
N LEU A 3 -11.60 -13.12 22.35
CA LEU A 3 -10.16 -12.87 22.41
C LEU A 3 -9.68 -12.54 21.00
N LEU A 4 -9.14 -11.34 20.85
CA LEU A 4 -8.40 -10.95 19.66
C LEU A 4 -7.13 -11.80 19.61
N GLN A 5 -7.05 -12.69 18.64
CA GLN A 5 -5.86 -13.50 18.38
C GLN A 5 -5.54 -13.40 16.90
N TYR A 6 -4.50 -12.64 16.60
CA TYR A 6 -4.04 -12.50 15.23
C TYR A 6 -3.19 -13.70 14.85
N ASP A 7 -3.57 -14.35 13.76
CA ASP A 7 -2.76 -15.34 13.09
C ASP A 7 -2.31 -14.80 11.72
N PHE A 8 -1.10 -15.16 11.32
CA PHE A 8 -0.51 -14.76 10.05
C PHE A 8 -0.18 -15.97 9.22
N LYS A 9 -0.32 -15.81 7.91
CA LYS A 9 0.11 -16.77 6.91
C LYS A 9 0.94 -16.04 5.86
N ILE A 10 2.12 -16.58 5.56
CA ILE A 10 3.03 -16.06 4.56
C ILE A 10 3.28 -17.16 3.53
N GLU A 11 3.02 -16.85 2.29
CA GLU A 11 3.19 -17.74 1.15
C GLU A 11 4.31 -17.26 0.26
N PHE A 12 5.26 -18.14 -0.07
CA PHE A 12 6.37 -17.86 -0.97
C PHE A 12 6.16 -18.63 -2.27
N TYR A 13 6.38 -17.94 -3.39
CA TYR A 13 6.20 -18.47 -4.73
C TYR A 13 7.44 -18.22 -5.56
N ASN A 14 7.79 -19.17 -6.42
CA ASN A 14 8.70 -18.90 -7.51
C ASN A 14 8.04 -17.97 -8.53
N VAL A 15 8.87 -17.26 -9.31
CA VAL A 15 8.41 -16.51 -10.48
C VAL A 15 8.14 -17.47 -11.62
N ASP A 16 6.93 -17.46 -12.16
CA ASP A 16 6.59 -18.21 -13.37
C ASP A 16 7.23 -17.54 -14.61
N THR A 17 8.38 -18.06 -14.99
CA THR A 17 9.16 -17.54 -16.15
C THR A 17 8.55 -17.90 -17.49
N SER A 18 7.59 -18.83 -17.54
CA SER A 18 6.89 -19.23 -18.76
C SER A 18 5.89 -18.18 -19.25
N LYS A 19 5.39 -17.37 -18.32
CA LYS A 19 4.41 -16.31 -18.57
C LYS A 19 5.09 -14.96 -18.76
N LYS A 20 4.88 -14.33 -19.91
CA LYS A 20 5.35 -12.96 -20.15
C LYS A 20 4.35 -11.96 -19.61
N SER A 21 4.83 -11.01 -18.81
CA SER A 21 4.04 -9.91 -18.28
C SER A 21 4.30 -8.63 -19.08
N PRO A 22 3.31 -8.11 -19.83
CA PRO A 22 3.46 -6.88 -20.62
C PRO A 22 3.76 -5.65 -19.75
N ASP A 23 3.28 -5.65 -18.52
CA ASP A 23 3.45 -4.57 -17.55
C ASP A 23 4.66 -4.79 -16.63
N GLY A 24 5.39 -5.88 -16.81
CA GLY A 24 6.59 -6.22 -16.04
C GLY A 24 6.33 -6.70 -14.62
N ILE A 25 5.07 -6.89 -14.22
CA ILE A 25 4.73 -7.55 -12.94
C ILE A 25 4.88 -9.05 -13.13
N PRO A 26 5.79 -9.75 -12.42
CA PRO A 26 5.99 -11.17 -12.62
C PRO A 26 4.73 -11.95 -12.22
N PHE A 27 4.50 -13.06 -12.90
CA PHE A 27 3.50 -14.03 -12.46
C PHE A 27 4.11 -14.92 -11.37
N ALA A 28 3.33 -15.22 -10.35
CA ALA A 28 3.65 -16.28 -9.41
C ALA A 28 3.29 -17.64 -10.03
N GLU A 29 4.03 -18.68 -9.70
CA GLU A 29 3.56 -20.04 -9.90
C GLU A 29 2.22 -20.25 -9.17
N GLU A 30 1.45 -21.25 -9.59
CA GLU A 30 0.12 -21.51 -9.03
C GLU A 30 0.17 -22.02 -7.60
N ILE A 31 1.21 -22.79 -7.29
CA ILE A 31 1.40 -23.44 -6.00
C ILE A 31 2.52 -22.72 -5.24
N PRO A 32 2.29 -22.33 -3.98
CA PRO A 32 3.36 -21.80 -3.14
C PRO A 32 4.40 -22.89 -2.88
N LYS A 33 5.68 -22.54 -2.95
CA LYS A 33 6.77 -23.46 -2.61
C LYS A 33 6.93 -23.63 -1.10
N ILE A 34 6.60 -22.57 -0.34
CA ILE A 34 6.64 -22.55 1.13
C ILE A 34 5.41 -21.82 1.65
N ILE A 35 4.82 -22.35 2.71
CA ILE A 35 3.79 -21.69 3.50
C ILE A 35 4.26 -21.67 4.95
N ILE A 36 4.33 -20.50 5.52
CA ILE A 36 4.63 -20.29 6.94
C ILE A 36 3.36 -19.78 7.62
N ASN A 37 2.97 -20.44 8.70
CA ASN A 37 1.75 -20.14 9.42
C ASN A 37 2.05 -20.03 10.92
N THR A 38 1.58 -18.99 11.58
CA THR A 38 1.71 -18.84 13.03
C THR A 38 1.03 -19.96 13.81
N GLN A 39 0.04 -20.64 13.22
CA GLN A 39 -0.61 -21.81 13.82
C GLN A 39 0.34 -23.02 13.97
N ASP A 40 1.44 -23.02 13.21
CA ASP A 40 2.50 -24.04 13.30
C ASP A 40 3.52 -23.75 14.42
N GLY A 41 3.24 -22.74 15.26
CA GLY A 41 4.08 -22.38 16.41
C GLY A 41 5.20 -21.39 16.07
N ILE A 42 5.22 -20.85 14.86
CA ILE A 42 6.25 -19.88 14.43
C ILE A 42 5.89 -18.49 14.93
N HIS A 43 6.88 -17.81 15.51
CA HIS A 43 6.71 -16.41 15.89
C HIS A 43 7.02 -15.52 14.68
N ILE A 44 6.08 -14.63 14.36
CA ILE A 44 6.15 -13.72 13.21
C ILE A 44 5.88 -12.29 13.66
N ASP A 45 6.82 -11.41 13.34
CA ASP A 45 6.64 -9.96 13.48
C ASP A 45 6.60 -9.32 12.10
N ILE A 46 5.62 -8.45 11.86
CA ILE A 46 5.45 -7.75 10.59
C ILE A 46 5.32 -6.25 10.85
N SER A 47 6.17 -5.47 10.21
CA SER A 47 6.03 -4.01 10.15
C SER A 47 5.66 -3.61 8.73
N ILE A 48 4.53 -2.92 8.57
CA ILE A 48 4.07 -2.45 7.25
C ILE A 48 4.10 -0.94 7.25
N SER A 49 4.59 -0.36 6.17
CA SER A 49 4.49 1.08 5.92
C SER A 49 3.89 1.33 4.55
N ASN A 50 2.97 2.28 4.50
CA ASN A 50 2.44 2.83 3.27
C ASN A 50 2.44 4.35 3.43
N VAL A 51 3.57 4.95 3.05
CA VAL A 51 3.81 6.37 3.23
C VAL A 51 3.46 7.10 1.95
N TYR A 52 2.51 7.98 2.05
CA TYR A 52 2.21 8.97 1.03
C TYR A 52 3.22 10.12 1.16
N SER A 53 4.45 9.89 0.74
CA SER A 53 5.48 10.92 0.83
C SER A 53 5.43 11.85 -0.37
N ASN A 54 4.96 13.06 -0.16
CA ASN A 54 5.00 14.20 -1.07
C ASN A 54 4.15 14.14 -2.36
N ILE A 55 3.80 15.33 -2.81
CA ILE A 55 3.05 15.64 -4.05
C ILE A 55 3.65 14.96 -5.31
N HIS A 56 4.86 14.43 -5.24
CA HIS A 56 5.63 13.96 -6.40
C HIS A 56 5.98 12.46 -6.37
N THR A 57 5.60 11.68 -5.35
CA THR A 57 5.95 10.25 -5.30
C THR A 57 4.72 9.37 -5.30
N ILE A 58 4.79 8.25 -6.01
CA ILE A 58 3.79 7.21 -5.96
C ILE A 58 4.00 6.48 -4.64
N SER A 59 2.97 6.47 -3.79
CA SER A 59 2.99 5.70 -2.55
C SER A 59 3.13 4.22 -2.85
N SER A 60 3.99 3.53 -2.12
CA SER A 60 4.15 2.09 -2.23
C SER A 60 4.14 1.44 -0.86
N LYS A 61 3.36 0.37 -0.73
CA LYS A 61 3.31 -0.44 0.48
C LYS A 61 4.57 -1.30 0.59
N GLN A 62 5.18 -1.33 1.76
CA GLN A 62 6.36 -2.15 2.06
C GLN A 62 6.12 -2.89 3.37
N ALA A 63 6.63 -4.10 3.47
CA ALA A 63 6.63 -4.86 4.72
C ALA A 63 8.03 -5.36 5.06
N LYS A 64 8.41 -5.25 6.32
CA LYS A 64 9.50 -5.99 6.91
C LYS A 64 8.89 -7.11 7.75
N VAL A 65 9.24 -8.36 7.43
CA VAL A 65 8.79 -9.55 8.15
C VAL A 65 9.99 -10.13 8.86
N VAL A 66 9.84 -10.44 10.15
CA VAL A 66 10.84 -11.14 10.93
C VAL A 66 10.25 -12.50 11.34
N LEU A 67 10.91 -13.55 10.93
CA LEU A 67 10.57 -14.94 11.26
C LEU A 67 11.54 -15.44 12.31
N TRP A 68 11.02 -15.84 13.48
CA TRP A 68 11.84 -16.29 14.58
C TRP A 68 11.92 -17.81 14.60
N ASN A 69 13.14 -18.33 14.76
CA ASN A 69 13.43 -19.76 14.93
C ASN A 69 12.83 -20.64 13.82
N LEU A 70 12.83 -20.13 12.58
CA LEU A 70 12.39 -20.90 11.43
C LEU A 70 13.34 -22.10 11.20
N PRO A 71 12.82 -23.33 10.99
CA PRO A 71 13.67 -24.47 10.67
C PRO A 71 14.59 -24.19 9.49
N LEU A 72 15.87 -24.57 9.59
CA LEU A 72 16.90 -24.27 8.58
C LEU A 72 16.52 -24.76 7.18
N ASP A 73 15.84 -25.89 7.08
CA ASP A 73 15.36 -26.46 5.81
C ASP A 73 14.47 -25.47 5.03
N PHE A 74 13.75 -24.59 5.74
CA PHE A 74 12.93 -23.56 5.10
C PHE A 74 13.73 -22.35 4.67
N THR A 75 14.81 -22.01 5.39
CA THR A 75 15.60 -20.81 5.08
C THR A 75 16.35 -20.94 3.77
N ASP A 76 16.81 -22.14 3.43
CA ASP A 76 17.57 -22.43 2.19
C ASP A 76 16.70 -22.28 0.93
N ASP A 77 15.39 -22.44 1.07
CA ASP A 77 14.44 -22.34 -0.04
C ASP A 77 13.88 -20.93 -0.24
N ILE A 78 14.03 -20.03 0.74
CA ILE A 78 13.61 -18.64 0.63
C ILE A 78 14.67 -17.84 -0.13
N LYS A 79 14.34 -17.35 -1.33
CA LYS A 79 15.33 -16.74 -2.24
C LYS A 79 14.99 -15.30 -2.60
N PHE A 80 16.02 -14.52 -2.82
CA PHE A 80 15.88 -13.19 -3.41
C PHE A 80 15.06 -13.22 -4.71
N GLY A 81 14.05 -12.37 -4.79
CA GLY A 81 13.18 -12.25 -5.94
C GLY A 81 11.95 -13.14 -5.91
N ASP A 82 11.80 -13.99 -4.91
CA ASP A 82 10.55 -14.74 -4.69
C ASP A 82 9.37 -13.78 -4.56
N ILE A 83 8.19 -14.25 -4.94
CA ILE A 83 6.96 -13.53 -4.72
C ILE A 83 6.41 -13.94 -3.36
N VAL A 84 6.13 -12.96 -2.51
CA VAL A 84 5.63 -13.17 -1.16
C VAL A 84 4.24 -12.59 -1.05
N LYS A 85 3.30 -13.36 -0.50
CA LYS A 85 1.96 -12.92 -0.14
C LYS A 85 1.77 -13.03 1.36
N ILE A 86 1.26 -11.98 1.97
CA ILE A 86 1.05 -11.87 3.42
C ILE A 86 -0.45 -11.80 3.69
N TYR A 87 -0.90 -12.60 4.63
CA TYR A 87 -2.29 -12.71 5.04
C TYR A 87 -2.41 -12.69 6.56
N TYR A 88 -3.59 -12.35 7.05
CA TYR A 88 -3.91 -12.42 8.47
C TYR A 88 -5.36 -12.87 8.69
N LYS A 89 -5.64 -13.32 9.89
CA LYS A 89 -6.99 -13.41 10.43
C LYS A 89 -7.01 -12.84 11.85
N LYS A 90 -8.13 -12.24 12.22
CA LYS A 90 -8.25 -11.50 13.48
C LYS A 90 -8.75 -12.36 14.64
N PHE A 91 -9.49 -13.40 14.33
CA PHE A 91 -10.09 -14.27 15.34
C PHE A 91 -9.77 -15.74 15.05
N ALA A 92 -9.51 -16.50 16.11
CA ALA A 92 -9.16 -17.93 15.98
C ALA A 92 -10.25 -18.76 15.27
N HIS A 93 -11.52 -18.37 15.37
CA HIS A 93 -12.63 -19.08 14.73
C HIS A 93 -12.83 -18.76 13.24
N GLU A 94 -12.15 -17.74 12.71
CA GLU A 94 -12.19 -17.42 11.29
C GLU A 94 -11.50 -18.52 10.49
N LYS A 95 -12.17 -18.99 9.44
CA LYS A 95 -11.61 -20.04 8.56
C LYS A 95 -10.67 -19.46 7.51
N ASN A 96 -10.96 -18.25 7.04
CA ASN A 96 -10.26 -17.61 5.95
C ASN A 96 -9.27 -16.57 6.47
N PHE A 97 -8.18 -16.45 5.76
CA PHE A 97 -7.20 -15.39 5.95
C PHE A 97 -7.51 -14.25 4.98
N ASP A 98 -7.50 -13.03 5.49
CA ASP A 98 -7.60 -11.82 4.68
C ASP A 98 -6.24 -11.45 4.12
N PHE A 99 -6.22 -11.00 2.87
CA PHE A 99 -5.01 -10.56 2.19
C PHE A 99 -4.57 -9.19 2.70
N ILE A 100 -3.28 -9.05 3.02
CA ILE A 100 -2.68 -7.77 3.42
C ILE A 100 -1.93 -7.14 2.26
N MET A 101 -0.97 -7.87 1.71
CA MET A 101 -0.14 -7.39 0.59
C MET A 101 0.61 -8.52 -0.08
N ALA A 102 1.13 -8.22 -1.27
CA ALA A 102 2.14 -9.02 -1.93
C ALA A 102 3.30 -8.15 -2.43
N GLY A 103 4.44 -8.77 -2.64
CA GLY A 103 5.61 -8.12 -3.19
C GLY A 103 6.67 -9.11 -3.61
N THR A 104 7.81 -8.60 -4.04
CA THR A 104 9.01 -9.39 -4.27
C THR A 104 9.92 -9.30 -3.05
N LEU A 105 10.54 -10.42 -2.75
CA LEU A 105 11.47 -10.53 -1.64
C LEU A 105 12.81 -9.89 -1.98
N GLY A 106 13.28 -9.02 -1.08
CA GLY A 106 14.67 -8.59 -1.04
C GLY A 106 15.62 -9.72 -0.62
N PRO A 107 16.94 -9.48 -0.54
CA PRO A 107 17.86 -10.46 -0.01
C PRO A 107 17.47 -10.82 1.44
N PRO A 108 17.20 -12.10 1.75
CA PRO A 108 16.96 -12.50 3.14
C PRO A 108 18.22 -12.28 3.99
N MET A 109 18.05 -11.87 5.22
CA MET A 109 19.14 -11.69 6.19
C MET A 109 18.85 -12.53 7.43
N SER A 110 19.82 -13.36 7.83
CA SER A 110 19.72 -14.13 9.07
C SER A 110 20.55 -13.46 10.17
N THR A 111 20.05 -13.48 11.38
CA THR A 111 20.74 -12.96 12.56
C THR A 111 20.66 -13.98 13.69
N ASP A 112 21.84 -14.39 14.18
CA ASP A 112 21.94 -15.26 15.36
C ASP A 112 22.01 -14.39 16.63
N TYR A 113 21.31 -14.80 17.66
CA TYR A 113 21.25 -14.12 18.95
C TYR A 113 21.94 -14.93 20.03
N PRO A 114 22.53 -14.29 21.05
CA PRO A 114 23.02 -14.99 22.25
C PRO A 114 21.85 -15.75 22.91
N GLY A 115 22.04 -17.04 23.12
CA GLY A 115 21.00 -17.92 23.71
C GLY A 115 20.43 -18.96 22.74
N GLY A 116 20.83 -18.91 21.48
CA GLY A 116 20.45 -19.91 20.47
C GLY A 116 19.24 -19.54 19.63
N ASP A 117 18.63 -18.38 19.88
CA ASP A 117 17.58 -17.85 19.00
C ASP A 117 18.19 -17.29 17.72
N PHE A 118 17.45 -17.37 16.61
CA PHE A 118 17.81 -16.72 15.38
C PHE A 118 16.57 -16.11 14.69
N SER A 119 16.78 -15.10 13.88
CA SER A 119 15.73 -14.53 13.04
C SER A 119 16.12 -14.54 11.56
N VAL A 120 15.11 -14.58 10.71
CA VAL A 120 15.23 -14.31 9.29
C VAL A 120 14.44 -13.05 8.96
N ASP A 121 15.16 -12.02 8.54
CA ASP A 121 14.60 -10.73 8.17
C ASP A 121 14.29 -10.73 6.67
N LEU A 122 13.03 -10.47 6.33
CA LEU A 122 12.51 -10.44 4.98
C LEU A 122 12.00 -9.04 4.64
N ASP A 123 12.53 -8.45 3.59
CA ASP A 123 12.08 -7.15 3.07
C ASP A 123 11.19 -7.40 1.86
N VAL A 124 9.89 -7.19 2.03
CA VAL A 124 8.88 -7.38 0.99
C VAL A 124 8.48 -6.02 0.43
N ARG A 125 8.77 -5.79 -0.84
CA ARG A 125 8.52 -4.51 -1.50
C ARG A 125 7.59 -4.69 -2.69
N LEU A 126 6.82 -3.64 -2.96
CA LEU A 126 6.07 -3.55 -4.19
C LEU A 126 7.04 -3.67 -5.37
N LEU A 127 7.20 -4.89 -5.89
CA LEU A 127 7.85 -5.25 -7.15
C LEU A 127 8.91 -4.23 -7.63
N THR A 128 9.96 -3.99 -6.84
CA THR A 128 10.98 -2.96 -7.11
C THR A 128 11.67 -3.14 -8.47
N LYS A 129 11.62 -4.34 -9.04
CA LYS A 129 12.09 -4.65 -10.39
C LYS A 129 10.97 -4.63 -11.43
N SER A 130 9.72 -4.36 -11.05
CA SER A 130 8.65 -4.32 -12.03
C SER A 130 8.88 -3.17 -13.00
N ASN A 131 8.76 -3.44 -14.28
CA ASN A 131 8.75 -2.42 -15.32
C ASN A 131 7.46 -1.60 -15.31
N PHE A 132 6.54 -1.85 -14.37
CA PHE A 132 5.26 -1.16 -14.30
C PHE A 132 5.42 0.36 -14.27
N PHE A 133 6.33 0.86 -13.44
CA PHE A 133 6.63 2.28 -13.34
C PHE A 133 7.88 2.73 -14.11
N ASN A 134 8.83 1.84 -14.34
CA ASN A 134 10.16 2.20 -14.86
C ASN A 134 10.42 1.69 -16.28
N ARG A 135 9.44 1.06 -16.95
CA ARG A 135 9.61 0.66 -18.35
C ARG A 135 9.76 1.88 -19.26
N LYS A 136 10.49 1.74 -20.34
CA LYS A 136 10.58 2.78 -21.36
C LYS A 136 9.25 2.92 -22.11
N LEU A 137 8.73 4.15 -22.24
CA LEU A 137 7.49 4.44 -22.96
C LEU A 137 7.71 4.68 -24.45
N ALA A 138 8.83 5.27 -24.84
CA ALA A 138 9.23 5.54 -26.23
C ALA A 138 10.71 5.89 -26.28
N GLY A 139 11.25 6.15 -27.48
CA GLY A 139 12.67 6.42 -27.76
C GLY A 139 13.37 7.42 -26.80
N LYS A 140 14.49 7.99 -27.22
CA LYS A 140 15.34 8.81 -26.34
C LYS A 140 14.64 10.06 -25.78
N GLU A 141 13.70 10.64 -26.51
CA GLU A 141 13.00 11.89 -26.13
C GLU A 141 11.72 11.64 -25.31
N GLY A 142 11.30 10.39 -25.13
CA GLY A 142 10.07 10.06 -24.45
C GLY A 142 8.83 10.20 -25.34
N LYS A 143 7.66 9.91 -24.76
CA LYS A 143 6.35 10.01 -25.40
C LYS A 143 5.70 11.34 -25.01
N ASN A 144 5.21 12.10 -26.01
CA ASN A 144 4.42 13.31 -25.77
C ASN A 144 2.94 12.96 -25.64
N PHE A 145 2.28 13.58 -24.67
CA PHE A 145 0.86 13.35 -24.35
C PHE A 145 -0.05 14.54 -24.65
N LYS A 146 0.48 15.64 -25.19
CA LYS A 146 -0.30 16.83 -25.56
C LYS A 146 -1.45 16.49 -26.52
N GLY A 147 -2.59 17.09 -26.29
CA GLY A 147 -3.80 16.91 -27.09
C GLY A 147 -4.61 15.67 -26.80
N LYS A 148 -4.14 14.79 -25.92
CA LYS A 148 -4.91 13.63 -25.43
C LYS A 148 -5.76 14.03 -24.25
N THR A 149 -6.88 13.34 -24.07
CA THR A 149 -7.57 13.38 -22.77
C THR A 149 -6.70 12.71 -21.72
N VAL A 150 -6.91 13.07 -20.45
CA VAL A 150 -6.20 12.45 -19.33
C VAL A 150 -6.42 10.94 -19.33
N GLN A 151 -7.63 10.48 -19.59
CA GLN A 151 -7.95 9.06 -19.70
C GLN A 151 -7.13 8.37 -20.78
N GLU A 152 -7.20 8.86 -22.02
CA GLU A 152 -6.44 8.29 -23.15
C GLU A 152 -4.94 8.25 -22.86
N ALA A 153 -4.41 9.28 -22.21
CA ALA A 153 -3.01 9.35 -21.85
C ALA A 153 -2.66 8.26 -20.83
N ILE A 154 -3.45 8.13 -19.76
CA ILE A 154 -3.23 7.12 -18.69
C ILE A 154 -3.39 5.70 -19.26
N GLU A 155 -4.46 5.42 -20.00
CA GLU A 155 -4.70 4.11 -20.62
C GLU A 155 -3.65 3.72 -21.67
N SER A 156 -3.01 4.72 -22.30
CA SER A 156 -1.89 4.46 -23.19
C SER A 156 -0.60 4.06 -22.48
N VAL A 157 -0.56 4.22 -21.15
CA VAL A 157 0.59 3.92 -20.29
C VAL A 157 0.30 2.72 -19.38
N PHE A 158 -0.92 2.58 -18.87
CA PHE A 158 -1.30 1.53 -17.94
C PHE A 158 -2.50 0.75 -18.48
N PRO A 159 -2.61 -0.56 -18.21
CA PRO A 159 -3.81 -1.31 -18.56
C PRO A 159 -5.04 -0.74 -17.83
N SER A 160 -6.14 -0.55 -18.54
CA SER A 160 -7.39 0.05 -18.00
C SER A 160 -7.90 -0.71 -16.75
N ARG A 161 -7.76 -2.03 -16.73
CA ARG A 161 -8.13 -2.88 -15.58
C ARG A 161 -7.39 -2.54 -14.28
N ASN A 162 -6.25 -1.87 -14.39
CA ASN A 162 -5.40 -1.50 -13.24
C ASN A 162 -5.64 -0.06 -12.78
N ILE A 163 -6.67 0.60 -13.32
CA ILE A 163 -7.02 1.99 -13.01
C ILE A 163 -8.34 1.99 -12.22
N LEU A 164 -8.31 2.53 -11.02
CA LEU A 164 -9.47 2.57 -10.13
C LEU A 164 -9.82 4.03 -9.77
N ASN A 165 -11.12 4.29 -9.62
CA ASN A 165 -11.68 5.54 -9.09
C ASN A 165 -11.32 6.82 -9.85
N MET A 166 -11.04 6.74 -11.15
CA MET A 166 -10.79 7.92 -11.96
C MET A 166 -12.10 8.69 -12.19
N ASP A 167 -12.14 9.96 -11.76
CA ASP A 167 -13.32 10.82 -11.92
C ASP A 167 -13.55 11.15 -13.40
N GLU A 168 -14.80 11.05 -13.87
CA GLU A 168 -15.20 11.40 -15.24
C GLU A 168 -14.75 12.82 -15.63
N LYS A 169 -14.82 13.78 -14.70
CA LYS A 169 -14.40 15.17 -14.99
C LYS A 169 -12.90 15.31 -15.21
N ASP A 170 -12.11 14.54 -14.49
CA ASP A 170 -10.66 14.50 -14.67
C ASP A 170 -10.30 13.71 -15.93
N CYS A 171 -11.06 12.67 -16.27
CA CYS A 171 -10.89 11.85 -17.45
C CYS A 171 -10.95 12.66 -18.75
N LEU A 172 -11.89 13.61 -18.82
CA LEU A 172 -12.19 14.39 -20.02
C LEU A 172 -11.29 15.63 -20.20
N LYS A 173 -10.48 15.98 -19.21
CA LYS A 173 -9.53 17.10 -19.34
C LYS A 173 -8.53 16.80 -20.44
N ILE A 174 -8.30 17.79 -21.29
CA ILE A 174 -7.27 17.71 -22.34
C ILE A 174 -5.94 18.16 -21.75
N ILE A 175 -4.90 17.40 -22.03
CA ILE A 175 -3.53 17.78 -21.72
C ILE A 175 -3.10 18.85 -22.73
N ASP A 176 -3.15 20.11 -22.31
CA ASP A 176 -2.91 21.31 -23.14
C ASP A 176 -1.43 21.66 -23.28
N LYS A 177 -0.57 21.15 -22.37
CA LYS A 177 0.87 21.40 -22.37
C LYS A 177 1.64 20.21 -22.95
N ASP A 178 2.83 20.49 -23.47
CA ASP A 178 3.76 19.44 -23.85
C ASP A 178 4.26 18.71 -22.61
N ILE A 179 3.86 17.44 -22.47
CA ILE A 179 4.31 16.53 -21.43
C ILE A 179 5.06 15.39 -22.10
N TYR A 180 6.37 15.41 -21.97
CA TYR A 180 7.23 14.32 -22.42
C TYR A 180 7.56 13.44 -21.22
N ALA A 181 7.39 12.15 -21.36
CA ALA A 181 7.77 11.18 -20.33
C ALA A 181 8.45 9.97 -20.95
N THR A 182 9.56 9.57 -20.36
CA THR A 182 10.33 8.39 -20.76
C THR A 182 9.90 7.14 -20.02
N THR A 183 9.27 7.32 -18.85
CA THR A 183 8.76 6.24 -18.01
C THR A 183 7.34 6.52 -17.52
N PRO A 184 6.56 5.47 -17.16
CA PRO A 184 5.26 5.64 -16.51
C PRO A 184 5.32 6.50 -15.25
N LYS A 185 6.35 6.32 -14.43
CA LYS A 185 6.55 7.12 -13.22
C LYS A 185 6.68 8.60 -13.56
N GLU A 186 7.57 8.95 -14.46
CA GLU A 186 7.76 10.34 -14.91
C GLU A 186 6.47 10.95 -15.46
N PHE A 187 5.68 10.17 -16.20
CA PHE A 187 4.38 10.60 -16.70
C PHE A 187 3.43 10.95 -15.54
N ILE A 188 3.27 10.05 -14.57
CA ILE A 188 2.42 10.28 -13.40
C ILE A 188 2.87 11.52 -12.63
N ASP A 189 4.16 11.67 -12.39
CA ASP A 189 4.71 12.80 -11.64
C ASP A 189 4.39 14.14 -12.34
N LYS A 190 4.33 14.15 -13.68
CA LYS A 190 4.04 15.35 -14.47
C LYS A 190 2.55 15.70 -14.56
N ILE A 191 1.66 14.72 -14.54
CA ILE A 191 0.20 14.99 -14.61
C ILE A 191 -0.41 15.23 -13.22
N LYS A 192 0.20 14.71 -12.18
CA LYS A 192 -0.26 14.86 -10.80
C LYS A 192 -0.20 16.30 -10.34
N GLY A 193 -1.24 16.75 -9.66
CA GLY A 193 -1.37 18.14 -9.19
C GLY A 193 -1.79 19.15 -10.27
N THR A 194 -1.64 18.82 -11.57
CA THR A 194 -2.06 19.69 -12.67
C THR A 194 -3.36 19.21 -13.30
N TYR A 195 -3.42 17.95 -13.68
CA TYR A 195 -4.58 17.35 -14.37
C TYR A 195 -5.35 16.40 -13.48
N VAL A 196 -4.67 15.67 -12.61
CA VAL A 196 -5.26 14.77 -11.62
C VAL A 196 -4.79 15.16 -10.23
N HIS A 197 -5.70 15.04 -9.25
CA HIS A 197 -5.39 15.50 -7.90
C HIS A 197 -4.38 14.61 -7.24
N ASN A 198 -4.65 13.31 -7.19
CA ASN A 198 -3.80 12.36 -6.49
C ASN A 198 -3.86 10.97 -7.06
N ILE A 199 -2.73 10.27 -7.04
CA ILE A 199 -2.59 8.90 -7.53
C ILE A 199 -1.80 8.12 -6.50
N ILE A 200 -2.34 6.96 -6.12
CA ILE A 200 -1.71 6.01 -5.22
C ILE A 200 -1.49 4.71 -6.00
N ALA A 201 -0.35 4.08 -5.79
CA ALA A 201 -0.15 2.72 -6.25
C ALA A 201 -0.33 1.75 -5.09
N ASP A 202 -1.15 0.74 -5.26
CA ASP A 202 -1.35 -0.34 -4.29
C ASP A 202 -1.37 -1.69 -4.99
N ILE A 203 -1.18 -2.75 -4.22
CA ILE A 203 -1.34 -4.13 -4.67
C ILE A 203 -2.62 -4.70 -4.08
N GLY A 204 -3.49 -5.14 -4.95
CA GLY A 204 -4.71 -5.86 -4.60
C GLY A 204 -4.73 -7.27 -5.15
N THR A 205 -5.78 -8.00 -4.83
CA THR A 205 -6.08 -9.29 -5.45
C THR A 205 -6.60 -9.06 -6.87
N GLY A 206 -6.04 -9.76 -7.84
CA GLY A 206 -6.44 -9.66 -9.25
C GLY A 206 -6.39 -11.00 -9.95
N LEU A 207 -6.51 -11.01 -11.29
CA LEU A 207 -6.48 -12.23 -12.10
C LEU A 207 -5.23 -13.09 -11.92
N ARG A 208 -4.13 -12.49 -11.46
CA ARG A 208 -2.85 -13.18 -11.17
C ARG A 208 -2.70 -13.56 -9.70
N GLY A 209 -3.78 -13.40 -8.91
CA GLY A 209 -3.74 -13.53 -7.45
C GLY A 209 -3.16 -12.31 -6.73
N TYR A 210 -2.52 -11.40 -7.44
CA TYR A 210 -2.14 -10.07 -7.02
C TYR A 210 -1.92 -9.19 -8.26
N GLU A 211 -2.26 -7.92 -8.18
CA GLU A 211 -2.05 -6.93 -9.25
C GLU A 211 -1.71 -5.57 -8.64
N CYS A 212 -0.94 -4.76 -9.39
CA CYS A 212 -0.69 -3.39 -9.02
C CYS A 212 -1.80 -2.50 -9.60
N TYR A 213 -2.41 -1.69 -8.76
CA TYR A 213 -3.46 -0.75 -9.12
C TYR A 213 -2.98 0.68 -8.98
N LEU A 214 -3.42 1.53 -9.90
CA LEU A 214 -3.39 2.97 -9.76
C LEU A 214 -4.76 3.41 -9.24
N ILE A 215 -4.78 3.95 -8.04
CA ILE A 215 -6.00 4.43 -7.39
C ILE A 215 -5.98 5.95 -7.46
N PHE A 216 -7.01 6.52 -8.07
CA PHE A 216 -7.20 7.96 -8.13
C PHE A 216 -8.01 8.39 -6.91
N THR A 217 -7.46 9.31 -6.13
CA THR A 217 -8.20 9.91 -5.02
C THR A 217 -8.74 11.24 -5.48
N ASN A 218 -10.06 11.36 -5.49
CA ASN A 218 -10.74 12.55 -5.95
C ASN A 218 -10.63 13.68 -4.94
N TYR A 219 -10.52 14.91 -5.46
CA TYR A 219 -10.69 16.10 -4.65
C TYR A 219 -12.18 16.23 -4.28
N ILE A 220 -12.46 16.25 -2.99
CA ILE A 220 -13.82 16.50 -2.52
C ILE A 220 -14.13 17.97 -2.73
N LYS A 221 -15.09 18.26 -3.59
CA LYS A 221 -15.63 19.63 -3.66
C LYS A 221 -16.43 19.92 -2.41
N LYS A 222 -16.28 21.15 -1.88
CA LYS A 222 -17.08 21.63 -0.77
C LYS A 222 -18.57 21.48 -1.11
N GLY A 223 -19.28 20.62 -0.36
CA GLY A 223 -20.71 20.32 -0.56
C GLY A 223 -21.05 18.97 -1.18
N GLU A 224 -20.09 18.13 -1.55
CA GLU A 224 -20.38 16.75 -1.96
C GLU A 224 -20.65 15.88 -0.74
N ASN A 225 -21.69 15.01 -0.84
CA ASN A 225 -21.97 14.00 0.18
C ASN A 225 -20.93 12.87 0.05
N VAL A 226 -19.88 12.97 0.84
CA VAL A 226 -18.84 11.93 0.92
C VAL A 226 -19.11 11.09 2.14
N HIS A 227 -19.05 9.77 1.94
CA HIS A 227 -19.10 8.84 3.06
C HIS A 227 -17.75 8.86 3.79
N TYR A 228 -17.80 9.01 5.10
CA TYR A 228 -16.65 8.92 6.00
C TYR A 228 -16.83 7.72 6.91
N GLU A 229 -15.87 6.81 6.88
CA GLU A 229 -15.83 5.67 7.81
C GLU A 229 -15.50 6.16 9.22
N ALA A 230 -16.25 5.74 10.22
CA ALA A 230 -15.96 6.10 11.61
C ALA A 230 -14.78 5.28 12.15
N LEU A 231 -13.72 5.95 12.63
CA LEU A 231 -12.55 5.24 13.16
C LEU A 231 -12.87 4.47 14.45
N GLU A 232 -13.90 4.88 15.18
CA GLU A 232 -14.40 4.18 16.36
C GLU A 232 -14.83 2.74 16.03
N ASP A 233 -15.36 2.48 14.84
CA ASP A 233 -15.78 1.15 14.38
C ASP A 233 -14.58 0.19 14.17
N TYR A 234 -13.38 0.74 14.05
CA TYR A 234 -12.13 0.00 13.88
C TYR A 234 -11.34 -0.14 15.19
N GLY A 235 -11.94 0.25 16.32
CA GLY A 235 -11.31 0.14 17.63
C GLY A 235 -10.24 1.21 17.86
N LEU A 236 -10.65 2.47 17.73
CA LEU A 236 -9.80 3.61 18.03
C LEU A 236 -9.30 3.53 19.49
N GLU A 237 -7.97 3.48 19.67
CA GLU A 237 -7.37 3.23 20.99
C GLU A 237 -7.37 4.49 21.87
N PHE A 238 -7.28 5.67 21.26
CA PHE A 238 -7.29 6.95 21.95
C PHE A 238 -7.83 8.05 21.05
N ILE A 239 -8.23 9.17 21.63
CA ILE A 239 -8.65 10.36 20.89
C ILE A 239 -7.47 10.84 20.03
N PRO A 240 -7.63 10.98 18.70
CA PRO A 240 -6.55 11.39 17.84
C PRO A 240 -5.90 12.70 18.27
N GLN A 241 -4.58 12.76 18.16
CA GLN A 241 -3.78 13.91 18.56
C GLN A 241 -3.50 14.80 17.34
N GLN A 242 -3.73 16.10 17.52
CA GLN A 242 -3.49 17.09 16.48
C GLN A 242 -2.00 17.42 16.37
N GLU A 243 -1.51 17.46 15.14
CA GLU A 243 -0.19 17.93 14.77
C GLU A 243 -0.32 19.09 13.77
N ILE A 244 0.28 20.22 14.08
CA ILE A 244 0.26 21.39 13.19
C ILE A 244 1.65 21.51 12.54
N THR A 245 1.70 21.37 11.23
CA THR A 245 2.92 21.61 10.46
C THR A 245 2.87 23.03 9.89
N LEU A 246 3.82 23.86 10.30
CA LEU A 246 3.99 25.21 9.76
C LEU A 246 4.48 25.11 8.32
N GLY A 247 3.66 25.54 7.37
CA GLY A 247 4.06 25.58 5.96
C GLY A 247 5.17 26.61 5.73
N THR A 248 6.29 26.19 5.17
CA THR A 248 7.43 27.07 4.84
C THR A 248 7.18 27.96 3.62
N THR A 249 6.14 27.69 2.87
CA THR A 249 5.75 28.46 1.68
C THR A 249 4.23 28.61 1.62
N LEU A 250 3.76 29.81 1.97
CA LEU A 250 2.45 30.33 1.69
C LEU A 250 1.21 29.76 2.43
N LYS A 251 0.89 30.41 3.54
CA LYS A 251 -0.47 30.81 3.91
C LYS A 251 -1.45 29.81 4.53
N LYS A 252 -1.18 28.51 4.64
CA LYS A 252 -2.06 27.62 5.44
C LYS A 252 -1.22 26.67 6.26
N ASN A 253 -1.46 26.64 7.56
CA ASN A 253 -1.00 25.57 8.41
C ASN A 253 -1.71 24.29 7.98
N LEU A 254 -0.93 23.23 7.70
CA LEU A 254 -1.51 21.92 7.48
C LEU A 254 -1.78 21.28 8.82
N ILE A 255 -3.04 20.91 9.04
CA ILE A 255 -3.47 20.24 10.25
C ILE A 255 -3.50 18.74 9.95
N PHE A 256 -2.73 18.00 10.72
CA PHE A 256 -2.73 16.54 10.71
C PHE A 256 -3.23 16.01 12.05
N TRP A 257 -3.73 14.79 12.03
CA TRP A 257 -4.13 14.06 13.21
C TRP A 257 -3.46 12.69 13.21
N ASN A 258 -2.93 12.28 14.35
CA ASN A 258 -2.36 10.95 14.54
C ASN A 258 -3.38 10.10 15.29
N ALA A 259 -3.78 8.99 14.68
CA ALA A 259 -4.72 8.02 15.24
C ALA A 259 -4.11 6.63 15.30
N LYS A 260 -4.59 5.80 16.20
CA LYS A 260 -4.19 4.39 16.33
C LYS A 260 -5.43 3.54 16.53
N THR A 261 -5.54 2.49 15.72
CA THR A 261 -6.66 1.54 15.75
C THR A 261 -6.13 0.11 15.83
N PHE A 262 -7.00 -0.85 16.09
CA PHE A 262 -6.66 -2.25 15.82
C PHE A 262 -6.36 -2.43 14.33
N PHE A 263 -5.46 -3.36 14.02
CA PHE A 263 -5.10 -3.62 12.64
C PHE A 263 -6.31 -4.08 11.82
N THR A 264 -6.43 -3.49 10.64
CA THR A 264 -7.36 -3.90 9.57
C THR A 264 -6.75 -3.61 8.21
N HIS A 265 -7.02 -4.48 7.23
CA HIS A 265 -6.62 -4.26 5.84
C HIS A 265 -7.55 -3.28 5.10
N LYS A 266 -8.68 -2.91 5.72
CA LYS A 266 -9.74 -2.09 5.09
C LYS A 266 -9.42 -0.61 5.02
N LEU A 267 -8.58 -0.11 5.94
CA LEU A 267 -8.18 1.29 5.97
C LEU A 267 -6.88 1.50 5.19
N ASN A 268 -6.95 2.27 4.13
CA ASN A 268 -5.84 2.53 3.22
C ASN A 268 -5.60 4.03 3.01
N VAL A 269 -4.44 4.37 2.49
CA VAL A 269 -4.12 5.75 2.12
C VAL A 269 -5.12 6.24 1.06
N GLY A 270 -5.68 7.43 1.29
CA GLY A 270 -6.70 8.04 0.44
C GLY A 270 -8.14 7.83 0.93
N ASP A 271 -8.36 6.90 1.86
CA ASP A 271 -9.69 6.68 2.42
C ASP A 271 -10.14 7.87 3.27
N LYS A 272 -11.44 8.10 3.27
CA LYS A 272 -12.11 9.15 4.03
C LYS A 272 -12.60 8.57 5.35
N VAL A 273 -12.11 9.18 6.43
CA VAL A 273 -12.45 8.73 7.78
C VAL A 273 -12.88 9.91 8.67
N SER A 274 -13.66 9.60 9.66
CA SER A 274 -14.09 10.58 10.67
C SER A 274 -13.85 10.02 12.08
N PHE A 275 -13.75 10.93 13.03
CA PHE A 275 -13.66 10.60 14.45
C PHE A 275 -14.22 11.76 15.28
N ILE A 276 -14.51 11.49 16.56
CA ILE A 276 -14.94 12.52 17.50
C ILE A 276 -13.72 13.00 18.31
N ASP A 277 -13.45 14.30 18.28
CA ASP A 277 -12.35 14.88 19.03
C ASP A 277 -12.66 14.99 20.55
N GLY A 278 -11.69 15.45 21.35
CA GLY A 278 -11.83 15.63 22.79
C GLY A 278 -12.87 16.65 23.22
N LEU A 279 -13.39 17.43 22.29
CA LEU A 279 -14.45 18.44 22.52
C LEU A 279 -15.84 17.95 22.04
N GLY A 280 -15.94 16.72 21.55
CA GLY A 280 -17.18 16.13 21.02
C GLY A 280 -17.51 16.58 19.60
N LYS A 281 -16.57 17.20 18.89
CA LYS A 281 -16.76 17.63 17.50
C LYS A 281 -16.35 16.50 16.54
N MET A 282 -17.17 16.22 15.54
CA MET A 282 -16.83 15.31 14.46
C MET A 282 -15.80 15.96 13.53
N ILE A 283 -14.65 15.33 13.41
CA ILE A 283 -13.57 15.74 12.51
C ILE A 283 -13.59 14.80 11.30
N LYS A 284 -13.54 15.39 10.11
CA LYS A 284 -13.52 14.70 8.82
C LYS A 284 -12.14 14.81 8.21
N THR A 285 -11.56 13.67 7.82
CA THR A 285 -10.15 13.59 7.41
C THR A 285 -9.94 12.62 6.27
N THR A 286 -8.76 12.73 5.65
CA THR A 286 -8.26 11.78 4.65
C THR A 286 -7.01 11.10 5.19
N ILE A 287 -6.92 9.79 5.07
CA ILE A 287 -5.72 9.03 5.45
C ILE A 287 -4.57 9.37 4.49
N LYS A 288 -3.47 9.86 5.02
CA LYS A 288 -2.26 10.21 4.26
C LYS A 288 -1.16 9.17 4.37
N GLU A 289 -1.01 8.61 5.55
CA GLU A 289 0.01 7.61 5.82
C GLU A 289 -0.59 6.52 6.69
N THR A 290 -0.18 5.29 6.44
CA THR A 290 -0.49 4.15 7.31
C THR A 290 0.80 3.44 7.68
N SER A 291 0.93 3.05 8.94
CA SER A 291 1.94 2.11 9.38
C SER A 291 1.32 1.08 10.31
N ALA A 292 1.70 -0.17 10.17
CA ALA A 292 1.20 -1.24 11.01
C ALA A 292 2.35 -1.97 11.72
N ARG A 293 2.08 -2.39 12.94
CA ARG A 293 2.92 -3.33 13.69
C ARG A 293 2.05 -4.53 14.03
N LEU A 294 2.49 -5.70 13.63
CA LEU A 294 1.74 -6.94 13.75
C LEU A 294 2.64 -8.01 14.34
N SER A 295 2.18 -8.66 15.38
CA SER A 295 2.87 -9.79 16.01
C SER A 295 1.86 -10.81 16.48
N ASN A 296 2.12 -12.09 16.31
CA ASN A 296 1.24 -13.13 16.86
C ASN A 296 1.39 -13.32 18.37
N THR A 297 2.41 -12.70 18.97
CA THR A 297 2.65 -12.74 20.43
C THR A 297 2.55 -11.36 21.08
N GLY A 298 2.31 -10.32 20.29
CA GLY A 298 2.33 -8.93 20.74
C GLY A 298 1.19 -8.09 20.18
N GLU A 299 1.49 -6.84 19.96
CA GLU A 299 0.53 -5.84 19.50
C GLU A 299 0.22 -6.01 18.00
N CYS A 300 -1.05 -5.81 17.64
CA CYS A 300 -1.50 -5.71 16.26
C CYS A 300 -2.26 -4.41 16.07
N SER A 301 -1.55 -3.37 15.67
CA SER A 301 -2.09 -2.02 15.53
C SER A 301 -1.84 -1.40 14.17
N LEU A 302 -2.70 -0.45 13.82
CA LEU A 302 -2.60 0.40 12.64
C LEU A 302 -2.50 1.86 13.10
N ILE A 303 -1.42 2.51 12.74
CA ILE A 303 -1.19 3.93 13.00
C ILE A 303 -1.51 4.70 11.72
N LEU A 304 -2.30 5.74 11.87
CA LEU A 304 -2.81 6.55 10.78
C LEU A 304 -2.35 7.99 10.95
N LYS A 305 -1.84 8.59 9.88
CA LYS A 305 -1.69 10.03 9.77
C LYS A 305 -2.79 10.58 8.87
N LEU A 306 -3.59 11.47 9.42
CA LEU A 306 -4.83 11.97 8.82
C LEU A 306 -4.66 13.45 8.49
N GLU A 307 -5.06 13.87 7.29
CA GLU A 307 -5.14 15.28 6.93
C GLU A 307 -6.56 15.80 7.12
N ASP A 308 -6.70 16.94 7.78
CA ASP A 308 -8.00 17.57 8.02
C ASP A 308 -8.62 18.08 6.71
N ASP A 309 -9.83 17.61 6.38
CA ASP A 309 -10.56 17.99 5.15
C ASP A 309 -11.29 19.33 5.27
N SER A 310 -11.26 19.98 6.44
CA SER A 310 -11.95 21.25 6.67
C SER A 310 -11.15 22.49 6.24
N ASN A 311 -9.94 22.33 5.72
CA ASN A 311 -9.05 23.42 5.32
C ASN A 311 -9.08 23.77 3.82
#